data_8012c1b3d410d528b62e4af426fe15e3
#
_entry.id   8012c1b3d410d528b62e4af426fe15e3
#
_cell.length_a   1.000
_cell.length_b   1.000
_cell.length_c   1.000
_cell.angle_alpha   90.00
_cell.angle_beta   90.00
_cell.angle_gamma   90.00
#
_symmetry.space_group_name_H-M   'P 1'
#
loop_
_entity.id
_entity.type
_entity.pdbx_description
1 polymer ?
#
loop_
_entity_poly.entity_id
_entity_poly.type
_entity_poly.pdbx_seq_one_letter_code
_entity_poly.pdbx_strand_id
1 'polypeptide(L)'
;MSRHQWQANLDGLCLGLEDYARKNGIAFPNAASGAAARLGDSLYLAHSTSSEKFSDICASGYLASKASLAAARGESLAPACAEVVLGTAGSVFFYVSPFRYPNTTCGFLFAKSLESHRSDDGVATPFDSGGLLGWLTRPDPAELPRAFLARHELPIPEHRSYLGLSMAVLFEKPRDYFEGTDPLWPGPIGLIGGDQRRWTHEVRIPDQVFVRGSHLQAVFSPRARVAADPEVEGLFQWCAREGVDRILFDSPRENDFEALRQECIDYIRRKLY
;
A
#
# COMPACT_ATOMS: atom_id res chain seq x y z
N MET A 1 -4.79 -12.90 14.52
CA MET A 1 -6.27 -12.89 14.27
C MET A 1 -6.80 -14.31 14.23
N SER A 2 -7.98 -14.62 14.84
CA SER A 2 -8.56 -15.96 14.77
C SER A 2 -9.23 -16.20 13.40
N ARG A 3 -9.37 -17.50 13.00
CA ARG A 3 -10.04 -17.86 11.73
C ARG A 3 -11.48 -17.36 11.66
N HIS A 4 -12.21 -17.39 12.75
CA HIS A 4 -13.59 -16.88 12.79
C HIS A 4 -13.65 -15.37 12.61
N GLN A 5 -12.68 -14.63 13.15
CA GLN A 5 -12.65 -13.17 13.04
C GLN A 5 -12.40 -12.72 11.62
N TRP A 6 -11.39 -13.27 10.94
CA TRP A 6 -11.12 -12.83 9.59
C TRP A 6 -12.21 -13.26 8.58
N GLN A 7 -12.86 -14.42 8.82
CA GLN A 7 -13.97 -14.82 7.98
C GLN A 7 -15.15 -13.84 8.13
N ALA A 8 -15.49 -13.43 9.35
CA ALA A 8 -16.54 -12.44 9.57
C ALA A 8 -16.19 -11.08 8.93
N ASN A 9 -14.91 -10.68 8.96
CA ASN A 9 -14.43 -9.47 8.30
C ASN A 9 -14.62 -9.56 6.78
N LEU A 10 -14.20 -10.68 6.18
CA LEU A 10 -14.33 -10.91 4.74
C LEU A 10 -15.80 -10.90 4.31
N ASP A 11 -16.66 -11.61 5.05
CA ASP A 11 -18.09 -11.67 4.77
C ASP A 11 -18.74 -10.28 4.82
N GLY A 12 -18.40 -9.47 5.83
CA GLY A 12 -18.86 -8.10 5.96
C GLY A 12 -18.42 -7.19 4.82
N LEU A 13 -17.16 -7.31 4.39
CA LEU A 13 -16.62 -6.56 3.26
C LEU A 13 -17.30 -6.97 1.94
N CYS A 14 -17.49 -8.26 1.71
CA CYS A 14 -18.18 -8.78 0.52
C CYS A 14 -19.64 -8.31 0.47
N LEU A 15 -20.36 -8.37 1.59
CA LEU A 15 -21.75 -7.88 1.68
C LEU A 15 -21.85 -6.38 1.34
N GLY A 16 -20.92 -5.56 1.84
CA GLY A 16 -20.87 -4.13 1.52
C GLY A 16 -20.66 -3.86 0.04
N LEU A 17 -19.79 -4.64 -0.60
CA LEU A 17 -19.51 -4.53 -2.02
C LEU A 17 -20.66 -5.02 -2.89
N GLU A 18 -21.32 -6.12 -2.49
CA GLU A 18 -22.52 -6.67 -3.15
C GLU A 18 -23.69 -5.68 -3.08
N ASP A 19 -23.88 -5.05 -1.92
CA ASP A 19 -24.92 -4.03 -1.73
C ASP A 19 -24.70 -2.81 -2.62
N TYR A 20 -23.44 -2.38 -2.76
CA TYR A 20 -23.06 -1.33 -3.70
C TYR A 20 -23.34 -1.73 -5.15
N ALA A 21 -22.91 -2.92 -5.57
CA ALA A 21 -23.15 -3.44 -6.92
C ALA A 21 -24.63 -3.47 -7.25
N ARG A 22 -25.45 -4.04 -6.34
CA ARG A 22 -26.91 -4.13 -6.49
C ARG A 22 -27.57 -2.74 -6.63
N LYS A 23 -27.18 -1.76 -5.80
CA LYS A 23 -27.71 -0.39 -5.85
C LYS A 23 -27.37 0.33 -7.15
N ASN A 24 -26.27 -0.03 -7.78
CA ASN A 24 -25.80 0.59 -9.02
C ASN A 24 -26.06 -0.24 -10.28
N GLY A 25 -26.80 -1.35 -10.18
CA GLY A 25 -27.12 -2.21 -11.32
C GLY A 25 -25.91 -2.95 -11.90
N ILE A 26 -24.83 -3.11 -11.12
CA ILE A 26 -23.62 -3.80 -11.51
C ILE A 26 -23.80 -5.29 -11.22
N ALA A 27 -23.48 -6.14 -12.20
CA ALA A 27 -23.48 -7.58 -11.99
C ALA A 27 -22.39 -7.97 -10.99
N PHE A 28 -22.78 -8.55 -9.86
CA PHE A 28 -21.81 -9.00 -8.87
C PHE A 28 -21.10 -10.26 -9.39
N PRO A 29 -19.79 -10.24 -9.58
CA PRO A 29 -19.06 -11.36 -10.16
C PRO A 29 -19.05 -12.54 -9.18
N ASN A 30 -19.22 -13.75 -9.69
CA ASN A 30 -18.92 -14.94 -8.91
C ASN A 30 -17.44 -14.91 -8.50
N ALA A 31 -17.14 -15.26 -7.26
CA ALA A 31 -15.78 -15.32 -6.73
C ALA A 31 -14.80 -16.18 -7.57
N ALA A 32 -15.35 -17.02 -8.45
CA ALA A 32 -14.66 -17.87 -9.40
C ALA A 32 -14.32 -17.20 -10.76
N SER A 33 -14.65 -15.93 -10.99
CA SER A 33 -14.29 -15.29 -12.27
C SER A 33 -12.78 -15.04 -12.31
N GLY A 34 -12.06 -15.99 -12.90
CA GLY A 34 -10.59 -16.10 -12.90
C GLY A 34 -9.84 -14.92 -13.53
N ALA A 35 -10.53 -13.92 -14.09
CA ALA A 35 -9.92 -12.68 -14.59
C ALA A 35 -9.57 -11.73 -13.44
N ALA A 36 -10.47 -11.56 -12.45
CA ALA A 36 -10.24 -10.72 -11.29
C ALA A 36 -9.14 -11.30 -10.37
N ALA A 37 -9.12 -12.63 -10.20
CA ALA A 37 -8.07 -13.32 -9.44
C ALA A 37 -6.68 -13.14 -10.10
N ARG A 38 -6.58 -13.31 -11.42
CA ARG A 38 -5.33 -13.13 -12.17
C ARG A 38 -4.79 -11.71 -12.09
N LEU A 39 -5.66 -10.71 -12.09
CA LEU A 39 -5.23 -9.34 -11.94
C LEU A 39 -4.60 -9.10 -10.56
N GLY A 40 -5.27 -9.59 -9.51
CA GLY A 40 -4.73 -9.57 -8.16
C GLY A 40 -3.34 -10.22 -8.06
N ASP A 41 -3.00 -11.20 -8.91
CA ASP A 41 -1.69 -11.87 -8.91
C ASP A 41 -0.57 -11.08 -9.59
N SER A 42 -0.90 -10.11 -10.42
CA SER A 42 0.06 -9.30 -11.18
C SER A 42 0.41 -7.95 -10.50
N LEU A 43 -0.21 -7.64 -9.36
CA LEU A 43 -0.02 -6.36 -8.71
C LEU A 43 1.28 -6.29 -7.91
N TYR A 44 1.81 -5.07 -7.80
CA TYR A 44 3.01 -4.76 -7.03
C TYR A 44 2.63 -4.17 -5.67
N LEU A 45 3.53 -4.31 -4.71
CA LEU A 45 3.50 -3.63 -3.43
C LEU A 45 4.39 -2.39 -3.51
N ALA A 46 3.80 -1.23 -3.41
CA ALA A 46 4.48 0.05 -3.52
C ALA A 46 4.75 0.64 -2.13
N HIS A 47 5.99 1.04 -1.90
CA HIS A 47 6.39 1.83 -0.73
C HIS A 47 7.06 3.11 -1.21
N SER A 48 6.52 4.28 -0.84
CA SER A 48 7.12 5.57 -1.17
C SER A 48 7.59 6.31 0.07
N THR A 49 8.65 7.11 -0.08
CA THR A 49 9.28 7.82 1.03
C THR A 49 9.86 9.16 0.59
N SER A 50 10.17 10.02 1.57
CA SER A 50 10.90 11.27 1.29
C SER A 50 12.35 11.00 0.89
N SER A 51 12.99 11.95 0.21
CA SER A 51 14.39 11.85 -0.21
C SER A 51 15.33 11.57 0.96
N GLU A 52 15.12 12.21 2.12
CA GLU A 52 15.92 12.02 3.32
C GLU A 52 15.85 10.57 3.84
N LYS A 53 14.64 10.07 4.07
CA LYS A 53 14.43 8.69 4.54
C LYS A 53 14.88 7.65 3.51
N PHE A 54 14.85 8.00 2.23
CA PHE A 54 15.32 7.11 1.17
C PHE A 54 16.81 6.81 1.31
N SER A 55 17.64 7.80 1.65
CA SER A 55 19.06 7.62 1.92
C SER A 55 19.31 6.67 3.10
N ASP A 56 18.57 6.88 4.20
CA ASP A 56 18.66 5.99 5.38
C ASP A 56 18.31 4.54 5.04
N ILE A 57 17.28 4.34 4.19
CA ILE A 57 16.88 3.00 3.71
C ILE A 57 17.95 2.40 2.80
N CYS A 58 18.56 3.19 1.93
CA CYS A 58 19.64 2.73 1.05
C CYS A 58 20.87 2.29 1.87
N ALA A 59 21.24 3.06 2.89
CA ALA A 59 22.35 2.77 3.79
C ALA A 59 22.11 1.52 4.65
N SER A 60 20.94 1.44 5.29
CA SER A 60 20.59 0.32 6.17
C SER A 60 20.24 -0.96 5.43
N GLY A 61 19.71 -0.86 4.21
CA GLY A 61 19.19 -1.98 3.43
C GLY A 61 17.79 -2.43 3.85
N TYR A 62 17.08 -1.70 4.73
CA TYR A 62 15.79 -2.10 5.27
C TYR A 62 14.76 -0.96 5.24
N LEU A 63 13.52 -1.34 4.90
CA LEU A 63 12.33 -0.61 5.33
C LEU A 63 12.01 -1.07 6.74
N ALA A 64 11.95 -0.17 7.69
CA ALA A 64 11.68 -0.50 9.08
C ALA A 64 10.41 0.19 9.58
N SER A 65 9.67 -0.50 10.47
CA SER A 65 8.51 0.06 11.14
C SER A 65 8.91 1.21 12.08
N LYS A 66 7.97 2.10 12.41
CA LYS A 66 8.22 3.17 13.38
C LYS A 66 8.64 2.62 14.75
N ALA A 67 8.04 1.52 15.18
CA ALA A 67 8.40 0.89 16.45
C ALA A 67 9.84 0.36 16.44
N SER A 68 10.26 -0.31 15.35
CA SER A 68 11.63 -0.80 15.20
C SER A 68 12.65 0.34 15.16
N LEU A 69 12.35 1.43 14.46
CA LEU A 69 13.21 2.62 14.41
C LEU A 69 13.34 3.32 15.76
N ALA A 70 12.23 3.47 16.49
CA ALA A 70 12.24 4.05 17.84
C ALA A 70 13.05 3.17 18.81
N ALA A 71 12.83 1.86 18.79
CA ALA A 71 13.58 0.92 19.63
C ALA A 71 15.09 0.96 19.35
N ALA A 72 15.50 1.03 18.08
CA ALA A 72 16.90 1.13 17.68
C ALA A 72 17.58 2.41 18.19
N ARG A 73 16.80 3.49 18.41
CA ARG A 73 17.26 4.77 18.94
C ARG A 73 17.12 4.89 20.47
N GLY A 74 16.54 3.89 21.14
CA GLY A 74 16.20 3.97 22.56
C GLY A 74 15.09 4.96 22.85
N GLU A 75 14.22 5.26 21.86
CA GLU A 75 13.15 6.23 21.92
C GLU A 75 11.80 5.52 22.13
N SER A 76 10.82 6.25 22.66
CA SER A 76 9.43 5.82 22.75
C SER A 76 8.57 6.62 21.76
N LEU A 77 7.64 5.96 21.11
CA LEU A 77 6.69 6.65 20.25
C LEU A 77 5.70 7.47 21.08
N ALA A 78 5.37 8.66 20.61
CA ALA A 78 4.38 9.50 21.26
C ALA A 78 3.00 8.79 21.28
N PRO A 79 2.28 8.79 22.42
CA PRO A 79 0.95 8.14 22.53
C PRO A 79 -0.07 8.66 21.49
N ALA A 80 0.03 9.92 21.10
CA ALA A 80 -0.81 10.53 20.06
C ALA A 80 -0.36 10.23 18.62
N CYS A 81 0.72 9.46 18.42
CA CYS A 81 1.13 9.03 17.09
C CYS A 81 0.03 8.14 16.49
N ALA A 82 -0.36 8.44 15.27
CA ALA A 82 -1.46 7.76 14.58
C ALA A 82 -1.30 6.23 14.57
N GLU A 83 -0.11 5.75 14.27
CA GLU A 83 0.17 4.32 14.22
C GLU A 83 0.13 3.65 15.61
N VAL A 84 0.43 4.40 16.68
CA VAL A 84 0.25 3.92 18.06
C VAL A 84 -1.24 3.77 18.37
N VAL A 85 -2.04 4.79 18.04
CA VAL A 85 -3.50 4.79 18.25
C VAL A 85 -4.17 3.66 17.47
N LEU A 86 -3.75 3.45 16.22
CA LEU A 86 -4.27 2.39 15.35
C LEU A 86 -3.70 1.00 15.70
N GLY A 87 -2.62 0.92 16.49
CA GLY A 87 -1.93 -0.32 16.81
C GLY A 87 -1.08 -0.88 15.67
N THR A 88 -0.67 -0.02 14.73
CA THR A 88 0.06 -0.40 13.51
C THR A 88 1.53 0.04 13.52
N ALA A 89 2.02 0.58 14.63
CA ALA A 89 3.38 1.10 14.74
C ALA A 89 4.49 0.08 14.48
N GLY A 90 4.21 -1.20 14.67
CA GLY A 90 5.11 -2.33 14.39
C GLY A 90 5.10 -2.79 12.93
N SER A 91 4.47 -2.06 12.01
CA SER A 91 4.33 -2.49 10.62
C SER A 91 5.02 -1.56 9.63
N VAL A 92 5.52 -2.13 8.55
CA VAL A 92 5.88 -1.44 7.31
C VAL A 92 4.67 -1.47 6.39
N PHE A 93 4.34 -0.32 5.82
CA PHE A 93 3.14 -0.13 5.00
C PHE A 93 3.48 -0.19 3.52
N PHE A 94 2.65 -0.93 2.78
CA PHE A 94 2.69 -1.00 1.33
C PHE A 94 1.30 -0.71 0.77
N TYR A 95 1.27 0.00 -0.35
CA TYR A 95 0.05 0.15 -1.12
C TYR A 95 0.04 -0.87 -2.26
N VAL A 96 -1.11 -1.41 -2.53
CA VAL A 96 -1.29 -2.22 -3.73
C VAL A 96 -1.37 -1.25 -4.90
N SER A 97 -0.27 -1.13 -5.62
CA SER A 97 0.02 -0.25 -6.76
C SER A 97 -1.05 0.75 -7.19
N PRO A 98 -0.65 1.96 -7.60
CA PRO A 98 0.67 2.60 -7.64
C PRO A 98 0.98 3.39 -6.35
N PHE A 99 2.05 4.20 -6.35
CA PHE A 99 2.32 5.11 -5.24
C PHE A 99 1.15 6.06 -4.99
N ARG A 100 0.74 6.17 -3.71
CA ARG A 100 -0.45 6.94 -3.31
C ARG A 100 -0.16 8.03 -2.28
N TYR A 101 1.00 8.00 -1.63
CA TYR A 101 1.28 8.87 -0.51
C TYR A 101 1.88 10.20 -0.99
N PRO A 102 1.20 11.35 -0.83
CA PRO A 102 1.77 12.65 -1.14
C PRO A 102 2.99 12.96 -0.25
N ASN A 103 3.81 13.92 -0.64
CA ASN A 103 5.05 14.30 0.05
C ASN A 103 6.16 13.24 0.04
N THR A 104 6.14 12.34 -0.95
CA THR A 104 7.20 11.37 -1.19
C THR A 104 7.80 11.59 -2.57
N THR A 105 9.10 11.30 -2.72
CA THR A 105 9.85 11.57 -3.96
C THR A 105 10.62 10.39 -4.48
N CYS A 106 10.76 9.35 -3.66
CA CYS A 106 11.43 8.11 -4.00
C CYS A 106 10.54 6.92 -3.66
N GLY A 107 10.78 5.77 -4.27
CA GLY A 107 9.94 4.62 -4.01
C GLY A 107 10.56 3.29 -4.42
N PHE A 108 9.95 2.25 -3.87
CA PHE A 108 10.26 0.85 -4.12
C PHE A 108 9.01 0.14 -4.60
N LEU A 109 9.14 -0.69 -5.62
CA LEU A 109 8.13 -1.66 -6.01
C LEU A 109 8.63 -3.06 -5.74
N PHE A 110 7.85 -3.81 -5.00
CA PHE A 110 8.10 -5.22 -4.70
C PHE A 110 7.12 -6.08 -5.46
N ALA A 111 7.60 -7.25 -5.89
CA ALA A 111 6.72 -8.29 -6.41
C ALA A 111 5.74 -8.72 -5.31
N LYS A 112 4.55 -9.12 -5.73
CA LYS A 112 3.54 -9.66 -4.82
C LYS A 112 4.00 -10.91 -4.07
N SER A 113 5.02 -11.62 -4.56
CA SER A 113 5.66 -12.73 -3.84
C SER A 113 6.22 -12.34 -2.46
N LEU A 114 6.47 -11.04 -2.19
CA LEU A 114 6.80 -10.56 -0.86
C LEU A 114 5.70 -10.89 0.15
N GLU A 115 4.43 -10.79 -0.24
CA GLU A 115 3.30 -11.18 0.59
C GLU A 115 3.35 -12.67 0.97
N SER A 116 3.68 -13.54 0.02
CA SER A 116 3.73 -14.99 0.26
C SER A 116 4.86 -15.38 1.20
N HIS A 117 5.95 -14.63 1.18
CA HIS A 117 7.10 -14.85 2.04
C HIS A 117 6.82 -14.44 3.51
N ARG A 118 5.85 -13.53 3.72
CA ARG A 118 5.49 -12.98 5.04
C ARG A 118 4.00 -13.16 5.36
N SER A 119 3.34 -14.13 4.70
CA SER A 119 1.89 -14.31 4.78
C SER A 119 1.37 -14.65 6.17
N ASP A 120 2.18 -15.29 7.00
CA ASP A 120 1.74 -15.74 8.32
C ASP A 120 1.62 -14.58 9.33
N ASP A 121 2.36 -13.49 9.10
CA ASP A 121 2.45 -12.35 10.02
C ASP A 121 1.86 -11.05 9.46
N GLY A 122 1.62 -10.99 8.16
CA GLY A 122 1.11 -9.80 7.49
C GLY A 122 -0.41 -9.73 7.47
N VAL A 123 -0.94 -8.51 7.45
CA VAL A 123 -2.37 -8.22 7.30
C VAL A 123 -2.59 -7.16 6.23
N ALA A 124 -3.79 -7.14 5.66
CA ALA A 124 -4.16 -6.15 4.68
C ALA A 124 -5.54 -5.58 4.94
N THR A 125 -5.80 -4.38 4.42
CA THR A 125 -7.08 -3.69 4.47
C THR A 125 -7.48 -3.19 3.09
N PRO A 126 -8.79 -3.12 2.78
CA PRO A 126 -9.29 -2.61 1.50
C PRO A 126 -9.26 -1.07 1.40
N PHE A 127 -8.56 -0.43 2.28
CA PHE A 127 -8.36 1.02 2.33
C PHE A 127 -7.02 1.36 3.00
N ASP A 128 -6.55 2.58 2.79
CA ASP A 128 -5.40 3.15 3.51
C ASP A 128 -5.81 3.49 4.95
N SER A 129 -5.19 2.84 5.94
CA SER A 129 -5.47 3.07 7.37
C SER A 129 -5.23 4.51 7.81
N GLY A 130 -4.38 5.27 7.10
CA GLY A 130 -4.22 6.71 7.29
C GLY A 130 -5.51 7.51 7.10
N GLY A 131 -6.49 6.97 6.37
CA GLY A 131 -7.83 7.54 6.25
C GLY A 131 -8.61 7.62 7.56
N LEU A 132 -8.23 6.82 8.55
CA LEU A 132 -8.84 6.82 9.88
C LEU A 132 -8.33 7.96 10.79
N LEU A 133 -7.31 8.72 10.37
CA LEU A 133 -6.73 9.80 11.18
C LEU A 133 -7.76 10.87 11.56
N GLY A 134 -8.74 11.15 10.70
CA GLY A 134 -9.82 12.07 10.99
C GLY A 134 -10.70 11.67 12.20
N TRP A 135 -10.67 10.38 12.58
CA TRP A 135 -11.39 9.90 13.76
C TRP A 135 -10.73 10.32 15.06
N LEU A 136 -9.43 10.60 15.04
CA LEU A 136 -8.68 11.07 16.21
C LEU A 136 -9.16 12.44 16.70
N THR A 137 -9.83 13.20 15.85
CA THR A 137 -10.37 14.53 16.15
C THR A 137 -11.86 14.51 16.52
N ARG A 138 -12.52 13.34 16.48
CA ARG A 138 -13.94 13.22 16.86
C ARG A 138 -14.09 13.30 18.37
N PRO A 139 -15.00 14.12 18.89
CA PRO A 139 -15.15 14.32 20.33
C PRO A 139 -15.69 13.08 21.06
N ASP A 140 -16.44 12.23 20.40
CA ASP A 140 -17.02 10.99 20.97
C ASP A 140 -17.19 9.95 19.85
N PRO A 141 -16.14 9.18 19.50
CA PRO A 141 -16.28 8.13 18.53
C PRO A 141 -17.07 6.98 19.15
N ALA A 142 -18.20 6.62 18.55
CA ALA A 142 -19.00 5.45 18.94
C ALA A 142 -18.17 4.14 18.87
N GLU A 143 -17.06 4.16 18.17
CA GLU A 143 -16.11 3.09 18.05
C GLU A 143 -14.68 3.63 17.98
N LEU A 144 -13.75 3.00 18.68
CA LEU A 144 -12.33 3.35 18.61
C LEU A 144 -11.76 3.02 17.21
N PRO A 145 -10.90 3.89 16.63
CA PRO A 145 -10.30 3.66 15.32
C PRO A 145 -9.60 2.30 15.17
N ARG A 146 -8.94 1.83 16.23
CA ARG A 146 -8.30 0.50 16.26
C ARG A 146 -9.30 -0.64 16.15
N ALA A 147 -10.44 -0.55 16.83
CA ALA A 147 -11.49 -1.57 16.77
C ALA A 147 -12.13 -1.58 15.37
N PHE A 148 -12.36 -0.42 14.79
CA PHE A 148 -12.81 -0.31 13.40
C PHE A 148 -11.82 -0.93 12.42
N LEU A 149 -10.53 -0.61 12.53
CA LEU A 149 -9.49 -1.17 11.69
C LEU A 149 -9.48 -2.70 11.77
N ALA A 150 -9.50 -3.24 12.99
CA ALA A 150 -9.46 -4.69 13.24
C ALA A 150 -10.63 -5.47 12.60
N ARG A 151 -11.78 -4.82 12.38
CA ARG A 151 -12.93 -5.43 11.69
C ARG A 151 -12.81 -5.47 10.17
N HIS A 152 -11.82 -4.80 9.62
CA HIS A 152 -11.59 -4.72 8.16
C HIS A 152 -10.25 -5.34 7.76
N GLU A 153 -9.49 -5.84 8.73
CA GLU A 153 -8.25 -6.55 8.49
C GLU A 153 -8.52 -7.95 7.95
N LEU A 154 -7.76 -8.32 6.94
CA LEU A 154 -7.76 -9.66 6.36
C LEU A 154 -6.33 -10.21 6.38
N PRO A 155 -6.15 -11.53 6.54
CA PRO A 155 -4.90 -12.16 6.15
C PRO A 155 -4.63 -11.91 4.67
N ILE A 156 -3.38 -11.90 4.27
CA ILE A 156 -2.99 -11.53 2.90
C ILE A 156 -3.64 -12.44 1.83
N PRO A 157 -3.74 -13.78 2.00
CA PRO A 157 -4.39 -14.63 1.00
C PRO A 157 -5.87 -14.28 0.76
N GLU A 158 -6.61 -14.00 1.82
CA GLU A 158 -8.03 -13.64 1.76
C GLU A 158 -8.24 -12.24 1.17
N HIS A 159 -7.34 -11.32 1.52
CA HIS A 159 -7.33 -9.98 0.93
C HIS A 159 -7.13 -10.01 -0.59
N ARG A 160 -6.34 -10.93 -1.12
CA ARG A 160 -6.16 -11.10 -2.58
C ARG A 160 -7.47 -11.41 -3.29
N SER A 161 -8.25 -12.31 -2.71
CA SER A 161 -9.55 -12.69 -3.26
C SER A 161 -10.51 -11.51 -3.23
N TYR A 162 -10.54 -10.77 -2.12
CA TYR A 162 -11.35 -9.56 -1.98
C TYR A 162 -10.90 -8.45 -2.93
N LEU A 163 -9.58 -8.23 -3.09
CA LEU A 163 -9.03 -7.24 -4.01
C LEU A 163 -9.50 -7.48 -5.46
N GLY A 164 -9.40 -8.73 -5.94
CA GLY A 164 -9.88 -9.07 -7.26
C GLY A 164 -11.37 -8.80 -7.45
N LEU A 165 -12.18 -9.12 -6.44
CA LEU A 165 -13.61 -8.87 -6.43
C LEU A 165 -13.90 -7.34 -6.44
N SER A 166 -13.24 -6.58 -5.58
CA SER A 166 -13.44 -5.13 -5.47
C SER A 166 -13.08 -4.43 -6.78
N MET A 167 -11.98 -4.83 -7.42
CA MET A 167 -11.59 -4.26 -8.72
C MET A 167 -12.62 -4.56 -9.81
N ALA A 168 -13.18 -5.76 -9.85
CA ALA A 168 -14.19 -6.14 -10.83
C ALA A 168 -15.53 -5.41 -10.64
N VAL A 169 -15.86 -5.02 -9.41
CA VAL A 169 -17.11 -4.31 -9.10
C VAL A 169 -16.94 -2.79 -9.24
N LEU A 170 -15.80 -2.25 -8.80
CA LEU A 170 -15.62 -0.81 -8.64
C LEU A 170 -15.04 -0.13 -9.88
N PHE A 171 -14.38 -0.86 -10.78
CA PHE A 171 -13.69 -0.29 -11.92
C PHE A 171 -14.11 -0.96 -13.24
N GLU A 172 -14.37 -0.16 -14.25
CA GLU A 172 -14.70 -0.69 -15.59
C GLU A 172 -13.51 -1.45 -16.18
N LYS A 173 -12.32 -0.89 -15.99
CA LYS A 173 -11.05 -1.49 -16.43
C LYS A 173 -10.03 -1.48 -15.29
N PRO A 174 -9.19 -2.50 -15.18
CA PRO A 174 -8.12 -2.54 -14.18
C PRO A 174 -7.22 -1.32 -14.16
N ARG A 175 -6.93 -0.74 -15.32
CA ARG A 175 -6.12 0.48 -15.44
C ARG A 175 -6.72 1.66 -14.68
N ASP A 176 -8.04 1.73 -14.55
CA ASP A 176 -8.74 2.83 -13.89
C ASP A 176 -8.36 2.89 -12.39
N TYR A 177 -8.14 1.73 -11.77
CA TYR A 177 -7.59 1.64 -10.41
C TYR A 177 -6.18 2.26 -10.33
N PHE A 178 -5.29 1.94 -11.28
CA PHE A 178 -3.92 2.46 -11.29
C PHE A 178 -3.87 3.95 -11.59
N GLU A 179 -4.72 4.44 -12.45
CA GLU A 179 -4.81 5.86 -12.81
C GLU A 179 -5.48 6.70 -11.71
N GLY A 180 -6.08 6.05 -10.72
CA GLY A 180 -6.72 6.72 -9.60
C GLY A 180 -8.09 7.28 -9.94
N THR A 181 -8.78 6.68 -10.90
CA THR A 181 -10.18 6.98 -11.19
C THR A 181 -11.01 6.73 -9.94
N ASP A 182 -11.84 7.70 -9.57
CA ASP A 182 -12.72 7.57 -8.42
C ASP A 182 -13.88 6.63 -8.75
N PRO A 183 -14.01 5.47 -8.06
CA PRO A 183 -15.11 4.54 -8.30
C PRO A 183 -16.45 5.03 -7.75
N LEU A 184 -16.52 6.24 -7.15
CA LEU A 184 -17.69 6.81 -6.45
C LEU A 184 -18.20 5.94 -5.28
N TRP A 185 -17.44 4.95 -4.87
CA TRP A 185 -17.77 4.10 -3.75
C TRP A 185 -17.31 4.74 -2.42
N PRO A 186 -18.21 4.92 -1.43
CA PRO A 186 -17.85 5.55 -0.18
C PRO A 186 -16.84 4.75 0.65
N GLY A 187 -16.68 3.46 0.34
CA GLY A 187 -15.82 2.57 1.11
C GLY A 187 -16.30 2.34 2.55
N PRO A 188 -15.63 1.45 3.28
CA PRO A 188 -16.01 1.16 4.67
C PRO A 188 -15.65 2.30 5.63
N ILE A 189 -14.73 3.19 5.28
CA ILE A 189 -14.27 4.30 6.16
C ILE A 189 -15.04 5.61 6.00
N GLY A 190 -16.00 5.65 5.08
CA GLY A 190 -16.91 6.79 4.93
C GLY A 190 -16.22 8.12 4.60
N LEU A 191 -15.08 8.12 3.93
CA LEU A 191 -14.43 9.33 3.44
C LEU A 191 -15.23 9.97 2.31
N ILE A 192 -15.27 11.29 2.29
CA ILE A 192 -16.07 12.08 1.36
C ILE A 192 -15.19 12.64 0.25
N GLY A 193 -15.76 12.79 -0.97
CA GLY A 193 -15.09 13.37 -2.12
C GLY A 193 -13.98 12.50 -2.66
N GLY A 194 -13.12 12.99 -3.53
CA GLY A 194 -12.07 12.27 -4.23
C GLY A 194 -10.93 11.69 -3.37
N ASP A 195 -11.13 11.48 -2.06
CA ASP A 195 -10.11 10.90 -1.18
C ASP A 195 -9.84 9.43 -1.54
N GLN A 196 -8.73 9.18 -2.20
CA GLN A 196 -8.33 7.88 -2.70
C GLN A 196 -8.09 6.84 -1.60
N ARG A 197 -7.85 7.26 -0.35
CA ARG A 197 -7.60 6.36 0.78
C ARG A 197 -8.74 5.38 1.02
N ARG A 198 -9.97 5.72 0.65
CA ARG A 198 -11.15 4.87 0.84
C ARG A 198 -11.18 3.59 -0.01
N TRP A 199 -10.41 3.53 -1.12
CA TRP A 199 -10.30 2.34 -1.98
C TRP A 199 -8.85 1.91 -2.28
N THR A 200 -7.85 2.60 -1.71
CA THR A 200 -6.45 2.22 -1.85
C THR A 200 -6.15 1.08 -0.90
N HIS A 201 -5.97 -0.11 -1.44
CA HIS A 201 -5.63 -1.27 -0.63
C HIS A 201 -4.24 -1.14 0.00
N GLU A 202 -4.15 -1.47 1.28
CA GLU A 202 -2.93 -1.40 2.07
C GLU A 202 -2.55 -2.80 2.57
N VAL A 203 -1.25 -3.12 2.49
CA VAL A 203 -0.65 -4.33 3.08
C VAL A 203 0.34 -3.88 4.14
N ARG A 204 0.28 -4.50 5.31
CA ARG A 204 1.16 -4.24 6.45
C ARG A 204 1.96 -5.47 6.78
N ILE A 205 3.30 -5.33 6.75
CA ILE A 205 4.25 -6.38 7.06
C ILE A 205 4.96 -6.02 8.36
N PRO A 206 5.02 -6.92 9.35
CA PRO A 206 5.64 -6.64 10.64
C PRO A 206 7.14 -6.32 10.55
N ASP A 207 7.59 -5.48 11.47
CA ASP A 207 8.96 -5.15 11.80
C ASP A 207 9.77 -4.47 10.69
N GLN A 208 10.28 -5.23 9.74
CA GLN A 208 11.16 -4.72 8.69
C GLN A 208 11.12 -5.56 7.42
N VAL A 209 11.43 -4.93 6.29
CA VAL A 209 11.53 -5.58 4.98
C VAL A 209 12.88 -5.24 4.34
N PHE A 210 13.62 -6.25 3.94
CA PHE A 210 14.92 -6.10 3.28
C PHE A 210 14.73 -5.62 1.84
N VAL A 211 15.35 -4.48 1.49
CA VAL A 211 15.16 -3.88 0.16
C VAL A 211 16.07 -4.49 -0.91
N ARG A 212 17.16 -5.16 -0.52
CA ARG A 212 18.07 -5.84 -1.47
C ARG A 212 17.75 -7.32 -1.62
N GLY A 213 16.45 -7.66 -1.55
CA GLY A 213 15.97 -9.04 -1.66
C GLY A 213 15.41 -9.37 -3.05
N SER A 214 15.18 -10.66 -3.28
CA SER A 214 14.64 -11.19 -4.55
C SER A 214 13.23 -10.68 -4.90
N HIS A 215 12.54 -10.05 -3.95
CA HIS A 215 11.19 -9.50 -4.16
C HIS A 215 11.21 -8.06 -4.69
N LEU A 216 12.35 -7.35 -4.63
CA LEU A 216 12.44 -6.01 -5.19
C LEU A 216 12.41 -6.08 -6.72
N GLN A 217 11.48 -5.34 -7.33
CA GLN A 217 11.30 -5.32 -8.78
C GLN A 217 11.80 -4.02 -9.40
N ALA A 218 11.55 -2.88 -8.73
CA ALA A 218 12.01 -1.60 -9.24
C ALA A 218 12.27 -0.60 -8.10
N VAL A 219 13.20 0.31 -8.37
CA VAL A 219 13.52 1.45 -7.52
C VAL A 219 13.34 2.73 -8.32
N PHE A 220 12.69 3.72 -7.72
CA PHE A 220 12.36 5.01 -8.32
C PHE A 220 13.06 6.13 -7.57
N SER A 221 13.77 6.99 -8.28
CA SER A 221 14.41 8.16 -7.69
C SER A 221 14.63 9.28 -8.73
N PRO A 222 14.57 10.55 -8.33
CA PRO A 222 15.06 11.63 -9.15
C PRO A 222 16.55 11.43 -9.50
N ARG A 223 16.95 11.71 -10.75
CA ARG A 223 18.35 11.61 -11.21
C ARG A 223 19.30 12.42 -10.34
N ALA A 224 18.89 13.65 -10.00
CA ALA A 224 19.69 14.53 -9.17
C ALA A 224 20.00 13.92 -7.79
N ARG A 225 19.07 13.13 -7.24
CA ARG A 225 19.27 12.47 -5.94
C ARG A 225 20.31 11.36 -6.01
N VAL A 226 20.26 10.53 -7.05
CA VAL A 226 21.25 9.46 -7.24
C VAL A 226 22.66 10.04 -7.42
N ALA A 227 22.79 11.14 -8.17
CA ALA A 227 24.06 11.80 -8.39
C ALA A 227 24.65 12.48 -7.14
N ALA A 228 23.79 12.85 -6.17
CA ALA A 228 24.19 13.61 -4.98
C ALA A 228 24.45 12.73 -3.74
N ASP A 229 24.05 11.44 -3.77
CA ASP A 229 24.04 10.59 -2.58
C ASP A 229 24.68 9.22 -2.85
N PRO A 230 25.89 8.95 -2.30
CA PRO A 230 26.60 7.69 -2.53
C PRO A 230 25.84 6.44 -2.09
N GLU A 231 25.00 6.51 -1.05
CA GLU A 231 24.23 5.37 -0.58
C GLU A 231 23.12 5.02 -1.58
N VAL A 232 22.49 6.06 -2.14
CA VAL A 232 21.47 5.91 -3.19
C VAL A 232 22.13 5.37 -4.48
N GLU A 233 23.27 5.93 -4.87
CA GLU A 233 24.05 5.42 -6.02
C GLU A 233 24.43 3.95 -5.82
N GLY A 234 24.90 3.58 -4.62
CA GLY A 234 25.26 2.21 -4.26
C GLY A 234 24.09 1.23 -4.40
N LEU A 235 22.89 1.63 -4.01
CA LEU A 235 21.67 0.83 -4.25
C LEU A 235 21.39 0.68 -5.74
N PHE A 236 21.48 1.75 -6.53
CA PHE A 236 21.22 1.71 -7.97
C PHE A 236 22.25 0.86 -8.72
N GLN A 237 23.51 0.85 -8.28
CA GLN A 237 24.54 -0.03 -8.80
C GLN A 237 24.27 -1.50 -8.46
N TRP A 238 23.80 -1.79 -7.23
CA TRP A 238 23.36 -3.12 -6.83
C TRP A 238 22.18 -3.57 -7.70
N CYS A 239 21.15 -2.74 -7.87
CA CYS A 239 20.01 -3.03 -8.75
C CYS A 239 20.46 -3.41 -10.17
N ALA A 240 21.47 -2.71 -10.72
CA ALA A 240 22.00 -3.00 -12.05
C ALA A 240 22.62 -4.39 -12.16
N ARG A 241 23.30 -4.85 -11.10
CA ARG A 241 23.92 -6.18 -11.07
C ARG A 241 22.91 -7.31 -10.92
N GLU A 242 21.85 -7.04 -10.14
CA GLU A 242 20.83 -8.06 -9.81
C GLU A 242 19.65 -8.08 -10.78
N GLY A 243 19.66 -7.23 -11.82
CA GLY A 243 18.58 -7.17 -12.80
C GLY A 243 17.29 -6.51 -12.27
N VAL A 244 17.39 -5.72 -11.20
CA VAL A 244 16.27 -4.91 -10.67
C VAL A 244 16.13 -3.64 -11.51
N ASP A 245 14.91 -3.30 -11.89
CA ASP A 245 14.64 -2.14 -12.72
C ASP A 245 14.93 -0.83 -11.98
N ARG A 246 15.60 0.10 -12.67
CA ARG A 246 16.00 1.41 -12.15
C ARG A 246 15.28 2.50 -12.89
N ILE A 247 14.36 3.15 -12.23
CA ILE A 247 13.54 4.21 -12.83
C ILE A 247 14.07 5.56 -12.35
N LEU A 248 14.76 6.23 -13.25
CA LEU A 248 15.32 7.55 -13.02
C LEU A 248 14.47 8.58 -13.77
N PHE A 249 13.98 9.56 -13.05
CA PHE A 249 13.16 10.61 -13.63
C PHE A 249 13.70 12.01 -13.30
N ASP A 250 13.31 12.96 -14.10
CA ASP A 250 13.59 14.36 -13.87
C ASP A 250 12.46 14.97 -13.04
N SER A 251 12.82 15.56 -11.91
CA SER A 251 11.89 16.25 -11.05
C SER A 251 12.25 17.73 -11.01
N PRO A 252 11.38 18.62 -11.53
CA PRO A 252 11.65 20.06 -11.49
C PRO A 252 11.50 20.66 -10.08
N ARG A 253 10.98 19.89 -9.13
CA ARG A 253 10.78 20.28 -7.72
C ARG A 253 11.34 19.19 -6.81
N GLU A 254 11.86 19.61 -5.67
CA GLU A 254 12.45 18.69 -4.68
C GLU A 254 11.46 17.65 -4.14
N ASN A 255 10.16 17.94 -4.18
CA ASN A 255 9.08 17.10 -3.68
C ASN A 255 7.98 16.91 -4.74
N ASP A 256 8.35 16.42 -5.92
CA ASP A 256 7.41 16.18 -7.01
C ASP A 256 6.84 14.75 -6.95
N PHE A 257 5.84 14.58 -6.10
CA PHE A 257 5.11 13.32 -5.99
C PHE A 257 4.42 12.90 -7.29
N GLU A 258 3.93 13.85 -8.08
CA GLU A 258 3.22 13.55 -9.32
C GLU A 258 4.16 12.93 -10.36
N ALA A 259 5.40 13.41 -10.44
CA ALA A 259 6.41 12.79 -11.30
C ALA A 259 6.69 11.34 -10.88
N LEU A 260 6.92 11.08 -9.59
CA LEU A 260 7.11 9.74 -9.05
C LEU A 260 5.90 8.83 -9.35
N ARG A 261 4.69 9.34 -9.12
CA ARG A 261 3.46 8.60 -9.36
C ARG A 261 3.27 8.26 -10.83
N GLN A 262 3.52 9.21 -11.73
CA GLN A 262 3.39 8.99 -13.17
C GLN A 262 4.39 7.95 -13.68
N GLU A 263 5.64 8.02 -13.26
CA GLU A 263 6.66 7.02 -13.62
C GLU A 263 6.29 5.62 -13.13
N CYS A 264 5.70 5.52 -11.93
CA CYS A 264 5.21 4.25 -11.41
C CYS A 264 4.05 3.69 -12.26
N ILE A 265 3.09 4.52 -12.62
CA ILE A 265 1.96 4.14 -13.49
C ILE A 265 2.47 3.65 -14.83
N ASP A 266 3.38 4.38 -15.45
CA ASP A 266 3.94 4.03 -16.76
C ASP A 266 4.80 2.76 -16.70
N TYR A 267 5.53 2.55 -15.61
CA TYR A 267 6.24 1.30 -15.38
C TYR A 267 5.28 0.11 -15.28
N ILE A 268 4.24 0.22 -14.45
CA ILE A 268 3.25 -0.83 -14.26
C ILE A 268 2.53 -1.14 -15.58
N ARG A 269 2.15 -0.12 -16.35
CA ARG A 269 1.56 -0.31 -17.68
C ARG A 269 2.45 -1.13 -18.60
N ARG A 270 3.74 -0.82 -18.68
CA ARG A 270 4.69 -1.56 -19.53
C ARG A 270 4.89 -3.01 -19.11
N LYS A 271 4.66 -3.33 -17.83
CA LYS A 271 4.87 -4.69 -17.28
C LYS A 271 3.61 -5.54 -17.29
N LEU A 272 2.42 -4.94 -17.22
CA LEU A 272 1.14 -5.64 -17.11
C LEU A 272 0.36 -5.70 -18.43
N TYR A 273 0.65 -4.82 -19.37
CA TYR A 273 -0.04 -4.67 -20.66
C TYR A 273 0.96 -4.58 -21.82
#